data_1793c7bbbcede25065d2e6463a406cf3
#
_entry.id   1793c7bbbcede25065d2e6463a406cf3
#
_cell.length_a   1.000
_cell.length_b   1.000
_cell.length_c   1.000
_cell.angle_alpha   90.00
_cell.angle_beta   90.00
_cell.angle_gamma   90.00
#
_symmetry.space_group_name_H-M   'P 1'
#
loop_
_entity.id
_entity.type
_entity.pdbx_description
1 polymer ?
#
loop_
_entity_poly.entity_id
_entity_poly.type
_entity_poly.pdbx_seq_one_letter_code
_entity_poly.pdbx_strand_id
1 'polypeptide(L)'
;MVFSMELNKIYNMDCIKGMEKLGPGSVDIIITSPPYNIGVKYNLHNDNMEFEDYLNWMEEFGRLSKRVLKEKGSLFFNIGDKSSDELKAFEVAQKINNKNLRLQNTIHWVKHISIPEENISVGHFKPVNSKRFLNNCHEYIFHFTKNKEVELDKLAIGVPYTDKTNITRWKSVKADLRDRGNIWYIPYETVQVEKEHPAAFPKRLPEMCIKLHGYNANTVVLDPFLGSGTTAVVAKELGCNYIGFEIDKSYQKIAEEKLKLTQKINDIKNQSQVALFTSA
;
A
#
# COMPACT_ATOMS: atom_id res chain seq x y z
N MET A 1 -14.86 13.79 24.44
CA MET A 1 -14.86 12.31 24.44
C MET A 1 -14.11 11.83 23.22
N VAL A 2 -12.99 11.17 23.38
CA VAL A 2 -12.31 10.51 22.26
C VAL A 2 -13.08 9.21 22.02
N PHE A 3 -13.88 9.15 20.97
CA PHE A 3 -14.49 7.89 20.55
C PHE A 3 -13.37 7.00 20.03
N SER A 4 -13.07 5.93 20.77
CA SER A 4 -12.18 4.87 20.30
C SER A 4 -12.89 4.18 19.13
N MET A 5 -12.35 4.33 17.92
CA MET A 5 -12.85 3.56 16.77
C MET A 5 -12.50 2.07 16.96
N GLU A 6 -13.44 1.22 16.61
CA GLU A 6 -13.26 -0.23 16.71
C GLU A 6 -12.25 -0.72 15.67
N LEU A 7 -11.37 -1.63 16.08
CA LEU A 7 -10.46 -2.32 15.17
C LEU A 7 -11.23 -3.33 14.31
N ASN A 8 -10.61 -3.71 13.19
CA ASN A 8 -11.14 -4.70 12.25
C ASN A 8 -12.48 -4.29 11.62
N LYS A 9 -12.60 -2.99 11.34
CA LYS A 9 -13.82 -2.38 10.81
C LYS A 9 -13.55 -1.44 9.65
N ILE A 10 -14.49 -1.41 8.71
CA ILE A 10 -14.56 -0.45 7.62
C ILE A 10 -15.66 0.55 7.95
N TYR A 11 -15.35 1.83 7.80
CA TYR A 11 -16.27 2.92 8.07
C TYR A 11 -16.63 3.64 6.76
N ASN A 12 -17.93 3.79 6.49
CA ASN A 12 -18.38 4.59 5.36
C ASN A 12 -18.30 6.07 5.72
N MET A 13 -17.18 6.68 5.44
CA MET A 13 -16.93 8.10 5.71
C MET A 13 -15.74 8.64 4.91
N ASP A 14 -15.68 9.96 4.85
CA ASP A 14 -14.54 10.69 4.31
C ASP A 14 -13.25 10.40 5.11
N CYS A 15 -12.12 10.31 4.42
CA CYS A 15 -10.82 9.96 5.00
C CYS A 15 -10.35 10.97 6.07
N ILE A 16 -10.50 12.27 5.82
CA ILE A 16 -10.10 13.33 6.77
C ILE A 16 -10.93 13.23 8.04
N LYS A 17 -12.26 13.17 7.90
CA LYS A 17 -13.18 13.03 9.04
C LYS A 17 -12.97 11.72 9.80
N GLY A 18 -12.63 10.65 9.10
CA GLY A 18 -12.30 9.36 9.71
C GLY A 18 -11.00 9.43 10.50
N MET A 19 -9.96 9.95 9.90
CA MET A 19 -8.67 10.11 10.56
C MET A 19 -8.74 11.05 11.78
N GLU A 20 -9.54 12.12 11.75
CA GLU A 20 -9.75 13.02 12.90
C GLU A 20 -10.30 12.31 14.14
N LYS A 21 -11.10 11.25 13.95
CA LYS A 21 -11.68 10.47 15.05
C LYS A 21 -10.71 9.44 15.66
N LEU A 22 -9.62 9.12 14.98
CA LEU A 22 -8.60 8.23 15.52
C LEU A 22 -7.78 8.92 16.62
N GLY A 23 -7.39 8.16 17.62
CA GLY A 23 -6.48 8.63 18.67
C GLY A 23 -5.08 8.94 18.12
N PRO A 24 -4.36 9.91 18.71
CA PRO A 24 -2.94 10.12 18.38
C PRO A 24 -2.13 8.86 18.66
N GLY A 25 -1.20 8.51 17.77
CA GLY A 25 -0.31 7.36 17.95
C GLY A 25 -1.03 6.01 18.03
N SER A 26 -2.19 5.86 17.37
CA SER A 26 -2.99 4.64 17.41
C SER A 26 -2.70 3.67 16.25
N VAL A 27 -1.95 4.08 15.23
CA VAL A 27 -1.72 3.35 13.99
C VAL A 27 -0.24 3.02 13.83
N ASP A 28 0.08 1.78 13.46
CA ASP A 28 1.45 1.37 13.17
C ASP A 28 1.81 1.64 11.70
N ILE A 29 0.91 1.30 10.78
CA ILE A 29 1.17 1.36 9.35
C ILE A 29 -0.03 1.99 8.64
N ILE A 30 0.24 2.99 7.81
CA ILE A 30 -0.73 3.49 6.82
C ILE A 30 -0.25 2.99 5.46
N ILE A 31 -1.12 2.31 4.71
CA ILE A 31 -0.86 1.91 3.32
C ILE A 31 -2.04 2.38 2.50
N THR A 32 -1.79 3.21 1.51
CA THR A 32 -2.89 3.84 0.78
C THR A 32 -2.50 4.32 -0.60
N SER A 33 -3.50 4.41 -1.46
CA SER A 33 -3.45 5.00 -2.80
C SER A 33 -4.63 5.96 -2.95
N PRO A 34 -4.47 7.26 -2.70
CA PRO A 34 -5.55 8.22 -2.87
C PRO A 34 -5.95 8.34 -4.34
N PRO A 35 -7.06 8.97 -4.67
CA PRO A 35 -7.31 9.45 -6.03
C PRO A 35 -6.17 10.35 -6.48
N TYR A 36 -5.66 10.15 -7.73
CA TYR A 36 -4.44 10.83 -8.21
C TYR A 36 -4.71 12.19 -8.86
N ASN A 37 -5.96 12.60 -8.93
CA ASN A 37 -6.39 13.81 -9.64
C ASN A 37 -5.97 13.81 -11.13
N ILE A 38 -6.14 12.66 -11.80
CA ILE A 38 -5.80 12.45 -13.22
C ILE A 38 -7.02 12.19 -14.10
N GLY A 39 -8.22 12.40 -13.55
CA GLY A 39 -9.49 12.28 -14.26
C GLY A 39 -10.06 10.87 -14.32
N VAL A 40 -9.73 10.01 -13.36
CA VAL A 40 -10.39 8.70 -13.18
C VAL A 40 -11.84 8.92 -12.76
N LYS A 41 -12.76 8.20 -13.37
CA LYS A 41 -14.19 8.29 -13.03
C LYS A 41 -14.49 7.44 -11.79
N TYR A 42 -14.61 8.10 -10.64
CA TYR A 42 -15.16 7.52 -9.42
C TYR A 42 -16.63 7.88 -9.26
N ASN A 43 -17.39 7.09 -8.48
CA ASN A 43 -18.83 7.33 -8.29
C ASN A 43 -19.12 8.62 -7.49
N LEU A 44 -18.33 8.89 -6.45
CA LEU A 44 -18.59 9.98 -5.49
C LEU A 44 -17.43 10.98 -5.36
N HIS A 45 -16.29 10.76 -6.02
CA HIS A 45 -15.14 11.64 -5.96
C HIS A 45 -14.88 12.30 -7.29
N ASN A 46 -14.63 13.61 -7.28
CA ASN A 46 -14.19 14.37 -8.46
C ASN A 46 -12.65 14.31 -8.56
N ASP A 47 -12.14 13.41 -9.40
CA ASP A 47 -10.71 13.22 -9.64
C ASP A 47 -10.14 14.24 -10.66
N ASN A 48 -10.74 15.43 -10.72
CA ASN A 48 -10.31 16.55 -11.56
C ASN A 48 -10.50 17.87 -10.79
N MET A 49 -9.89 17.94 -9.60
CA MET A 49 -9.85 19.13 -8.77
C MET A 49 -8.81 20.12 -9.30
N GLU A 50 -8.96 21.39 -8.93
CA GLU A 50 -7.85 22.35 -9.09
C GLU A 50 -6.62 21.83 -8.34
N PHE A 51 -5.44 21.94 -8.95
CA PHE A 51 -4.26 21.24 -8.43
C PHE A 51 -3.83 21.76 -7.05
N GLU A 52 -3.94 23.06 -6.81
CA GLU A 52 -3.63 23.61 -5.49
C GLU A 52 -4.59 23.10 -4.39
N ASP A 53 -5.87 22.93 -4.70
CA ASP A 53 -6.85 22.35 -3.76
C ASP A 53 -6.52 20.89 -3.46
N TYR A 54 -6.09 20.14 -4.49
CA TYR A 54 -5.61 18.77 -4.31
C TYR A 54 -4.36 18.72 -3.42
N LEU A 55 -3.40 19.61 -3.63
CA LEU A 55 -2.19 19.71 -2.82
C LEU A 55 -2.51 20.06 -1.35
N ASN A 56 -3.45 20.99 -1.12
CA ASN A 56 -3.89 21.36 0.22
C ASN A 56 -4.59 20.19 0.93
N TRP A 57 -5.40 19.42 0.21
CA TRP A 57 -6.00 18.19 0.74
C TRP A 57 -4.94 17.16 1.13
N MET A 58 -3.89 16.95 0.31
CA MET A 58 -2.78 16.06 0.61
C MET A 58 -1.89 16.56 1.76
N GLU A 59 -1.74 17.86 1.94
CA GLU A 59 -1.08 18.45 3.12
C GLU A 59 -1.84 18.13 4.41
N GLU A 60 -3.16 18.30 4.40
CA GLU A 60 -4.02 17.95 5.53
C GLU A 60 -4.02 16.45 5.83
N PHE A 61 -4.06 15.60 4.79
CA PHE A 61 -3.86 14.16 4.92
C PHE A 61 -2.50 13.85 5.59
N GLY A 62 -1.42 14.50 5.16
CA GLY A 62 -0.08 14.34 5.76
C GLY A 62 -0.04 14.75 7.24
N ARG A 63 -0.71 15.85 7.60
CA ARG A 63 -0.85 16.34 8.99
C ARG A 63 -1.55 15.30 9.88
N LEU A 64 -2.67 14.76 9.40
CA LEU A 64 -3.42 13.74 10.11
C LEU A 64 -2.67 12.42 10.20
N SER A 65 -1.98 12.02 9.13
CA SER A 65 -1.13 10.83 9.12
C SER A 65 -0.05 10.91 10.20
N LYS A 66 0.64 12.06 10.33
CA LYS A 66 1.61 12.29 11.41
C LYS A 66 0.99 12.13 12.79
N ARG A 67 -0.23 12.66 12.98
CA ARG A 67 -0.94 12.60 14.27
C ARG A 67 -1.31 11.17 14.67
N VAL A 68 -1.87 10.39 13.74
CA VAL A 68 -2.38 9.06 14.05
C VAL A 68 -1.31 7.99 14.10
N LEU A 69 -0.19 8.17 13.37
CA LEU A 69 0.94 7.24 13.41
C LEU A 69 1.60 7.21 14.79
N LYS A 70 1.99 6.01 15.21
CA LYS A 70 2.91 5.80 16.33
C LYS A 70 4.27 6.43 16.02
N GLU A 71 5.15 6.58 17.03
CA GLU A 71 6.48 7.18 16.83
C GLU A 71 7.32 6.42 15.81
N LYS A 72 7.28 5.10 15.83
CA LYS A 72 7.93 4.21 14.86
C LYS A 72 6.99 3.78 13.72
N GLY A 73 5.91 4.51 13.48
CA GLY A 73 4.94 4.18 12.43
C GLY A 73 5.43 4.59 11.04
N SER A 74 4.88 3.92 10.02
CA SER A 74 5.19 4.15 8.61
C SER A 74 3.95 4.49 7.80
N LEU A 75 4.08 5.45 6.87
CA LEU A 75 3.13 5.67 5.79
C LEU A 75 3.76 5.20 4.47
N PHE A 76 3.15 4.22 3.82
CA PHE A 76 3.43 3.83 2.45
C PHE A 76 2.37 4.44 1.54
N PHE A 77 2.75 5.49 0.84
CA PHE A 77 1.86 6.31 0.02
C PHE A 77 2.10 6.01 -1.44
N ASN A 78 1.16 5.28 -2.07
CA ASN A 78 1.25 4.93 -3.48
C ASN A 78 0.60 6.01 -4.34
N ILE A 79 1.32 6.49 -5.34
CA ILE A 79 0.84 7.48 -6.29
C ILE A 79 1.56 7.32 -7.64
N GLY A 80 0.80 7.50 -8.72
CA GLY A 80 1.33 7.56 -10.08
C GLY A 80 1.20 8.93 -10.68
N ASP A 81 1.97 9.15 -11.75
CA ASP A 81 1.93 10.36 -12.56
C ASP A 81 1.09 10.17 -13.82
N LYS A 82 0.68 11.29 -14.40
CA LYS A 82 0.20 11.33 -15.77
C LYS A 82 1.40 11.58 -16.69
N SER A 83 1.50 10.86 -17.80
CA SER A 83 2.63 11.01 -18.74
C SER A 83 2.88 12.45 -19.26
N SER A 84 1.92 13.34 -19.11
CA SER A 84 2.04 14.76 -19.45
C SER A 84 2.33 15.66 -18.26
N ASP A 85 2.46 15.09 -17.05
CA ASP A 85 2.67 15.81 -15.80
C ASP A 85 3.45 14.89 -14.84
N GLU A 86 4.74 14.74 -15.10
CA GLU A 86 5.61 13.77 -14.42
C GLU A 86 6.18 14.26 -13.10
N LEU A 87 5.93 15.52 -12.71
CA LEU A 87 6.36 16.04 -11.40
C LEU A 87 5.27 15.98 -10.32
N LYS A 88 4.05 15.70 -10.71
CA LYS A 88 2.88 15.71 -9.84
C LYS A 88 3.04 14.84 -8.59
N ALA A 89 3.51 13.60 -8.74
CA ALA A 89 3.72 12.71 -7.61
C ALA A 89 4.75 13.27 -6.62
N PHE A 90 5.79 13.92 -7.11
CA PHE A 90 6.82 14.55 -6.28
C PHE A 90 6.31 15.80 -5.57
N GLU A 91 5.50 16.63 -6.22
CA GLU A 91 4.88 17.81 -5.59
C GLU A 91 3.95 17.40 -4.45
N VAL A 92 3.14 16.36 -4.66
CA VAL A 92 2.31 15.77 -3.60
C VAL A 92 3.18 15.22 -2.46
N ALA A 93 4.23 14.48 -2.80
CA ALA A 93 5.15 13.95 -1.80
C ALA A 93 5.85 15.08 -1.00
N GLN A 94 6.19 16.19 -1.64
CA GLN A 94 6.76 17.36 -0.97
C GLN A 94 5.76 18.02 0.01
N LYS A 95 4.49 18.11 -0.34
CA LYS A 95 3.44 18.63 0.56
C LYS A 95 3.30 17.76 1.81
N ILE A 96 3.31 16.45 1.67
CA ILE A 96 3.28 15.50 2.80
C ILE A 96 4.56 15.59 3.63
N ASN A 97 5.74 15.72 2.99
CA ASN A 97 7.05 15.80 3.64
C ASN A 97 7.24 17.11 4.41
N ASN A 98 6.67 18.21 3.91
CA ASN A 98 6.88 19.54 4.45
C ASN A 98 6.19 19.70 5.81
N LYS A 99 6.85 19.92 6.90
CA LYS A 99 6.31 20.09 8.28
C LYS A 99 5.62 18.85 8.89
N ASN A 100 5.18 17.89 8.10
CA ASN A 100 4.38 16.76 8.57
C ASN A 100 5.22 15.52 8.83
N LEU A 101 5.50 14.77 7.80
CA LEU A 101 6.30 13.56 7.84
C LEU A 101 7.65 13.76 7.15
N ARG A 102 8.53 12.77 7.21
CA ARG A 102 9.83 12.78 6.53
C ARG A 102 9.89 11.62 5.55
N LEU A 103 10.22 11.90 4.29
CA LEU A 103 10.46 10.88 3.29
C LEU A 103 11.70 10.07 3.67
N GLN A 104 11.53 8.80 3.99
CA GLN A 104 12.61 7.90 4.37
C GLN A 104 13.11 7.09 3.17
N ASN A 105 12.21 6.54 2.34
CA ASN A 105 12.56 5.80 1.13
C ASN A 105 11.61 6.14 -0.01
N THR A 106 12.11 6.04 -1.24
CA THR A 106 11.29 6.04 -2.46
C THR A 106 11.39 4.66 -3.09
N ILE A 107 10.26 4.01 -3.26
CA ILE A 107 10.13 2.69 -3.88
C ILE A 107 9.45 2.87 -5.23
N HIS A 108 9.97 2.21 -6.26
CA HIS A 108 9.37 2.19 -7.59
C HIS A 108 8.61 0.86 -7.76
N TRP A 109 7.30 0.95 -7.83
CA TRP A 109 6.48 -0.20 -8.17
C TRP A 109 6.41 -0.33 -9.70
N VAL A 110 7.21 -1.23 -10.24
CA VAL A 110 7.25 -1.53 -11.68
C VAL A 110 6.12 -2.48 -12.02
N LYS A 111 5.25 -2.06 -12.94
CA LYS A 111 4.05 -2.81 -13.38
C LYS A 111 4.34 -3.68 -14.60
N HIS A 112 5.19 -3.18 -15.47
CA HIS A 112 5.68 -3.91 -16.64
C HIS A 112 7.12 -3.49 -16.96
N ILE A 113 7.88 -4.42 -17.57
CA ILE A 113 9.23 -4.17 -18.02
C ILE A 113 9.53 -5.02 -19.25
N SER A 114 10.28 -4.47 -20.19
CA SER A 114 10.79 -5.17 -21.35
C SER A 114 12.28 -4.92 -21.48
N ILE A 115 13.08 -5.98 -21.45
CA ILE A 115 14.54 -5.98 -21.63
C ILE A 115 14.84 -7.01 -22.71
N PRO A 116 14.85 -6.59 -24.01
CA PRO A 116 15.02 -7.54 -25.13
C PRO A 116 16.33 -8.31 -25.06
N GLU A 117 17.41 -7.70 -24.60
CA GLU A 117 18.75 -8.30 -24.45
C GLU A 117 18.77 -9.47 -23.47
N GLU A 118 17.87 -9.47 -22.49
CA GLU A 118 17.70 -10.54 -21.49
C GLU A 118 16.49 -11.43 -21.78
N ASN A 119 15.84 -11.25 -22.93
CA ASN A 119 14.60 -11.93 -23.30
C ASN A 119 13.50 -11.83 -22.23
N ILE A 120 13.43 -10.66 -21.56
CA ILE A 120 12.43 -10.37 -20.53
C ILE A 120 11.37 -9.44 -21.13
N SER A 121 10.11 -9.86 -21.09
CA SER A 121 8.96 -9.00 -21.39
C SER A 121 7.80 -9.44 -20.53
N VAL A 122 7.49 -8.67 -19.48
CA VAL A 122 6.53 -9.05 -18.45
C VAL A 122 5.63 -7.89 -18.06
N GLY A 123 4.40 -8.21 -17.69
CA GLY A 123 3.35 -7.26 -17.35
C GLY A 123 2.59 -6.74 -18.57
N HIS A 124 1.54 -5.97 -18.32
CA HIS A 124 0.69 -5.34 -19.32
C HIS A 124 0.62 -3.84 -19.08
N PHE A 125 0.45 -3.08 -20.16
CA PHE A 125 0.20 -1.65 -20.11
C PHE A 125 -0.77 -1.22 -21.18
N LYS A 126 -1.49 -0.14 -20.90
CA LYS A 126 -2.29 0.54 -21.92
C LYS A 126 -1.41 1.56 -22.62
N PRO A 127 -1.20 1.44 -23.94
CA PRO A 127 -0.36 2.40 -24.67
C PRO A 127 -0.89 3.83 -24.54
N VAL A 128 0.01 4.78 -24.35
CA VAL A 128 -0.31 6.22 -24.45
C VAL A 128 -0.34 6.59 -25.92
N ASN A 129 -1.46 7.14 -26.38
CA ASN A 129 -1.59 7.64 -27.74
C ASN A 129 -0.91 9.00 -27.88
N SER A 130 0.41 9.02 -27.82
CA SER A 130 1.23 10.22 -27.92
C SER A 130 2.56 9.91 -28.60
N LYS A 131 3.03 10.85 -29.44
CA LYS A 131 4.37 10.82 -30.03
C LYS A 131 5.43 11.51 -29.14
N ARG A 132 5.02 12.14 -28.04
CA ARG A 132 5.88 12.98 -27.19
C ARG A 132 6.18 12.36 -25.83
N PHE A 133 5.26 11.57 -25.29
CA PHE A 133 5.33 11.06 -23.94
C PHE A 133 5.51 9.54 -23.94
N LEU A 134 6.36 9.07 -23.05
CA LEU A 134 6.55 7.64 -22.81
C LEU A 134 5.38 7.06 -22.00
N ASN A 135 5.19 5.75 -22.08
CA ASN A 135 4.27 5.05 -21.18
C ASN A 135 4.86 4.98 -19.78
N ASN A 136 4.05 5.25 -18.76
CA ASN A 136 4.45 5.07 -17.38
C ASN A 136 4.41 3.58 -17.02
N CYS A 137 5.58 3.00 -16.83
CA CYS A 137 5.78 1.58 -16.50
C CYS A 137 5.74 1.33 -14.99
N HIS A 138 5.69 2.37 -14.18
CA HIS A 138 5.78 2.29 -12.73
C HIS A 138 4.89 3.32 -12.04
N GLU A 139 4.71 3.12 -10.74
CA GLU A 139 4.23 4.12 -9.80
C GLU A 139 5.22 4.27 -8.64
N TYR A 140 5.07 5.32 -7.86
CA TYR A 140 5.89 5.55 -6.67
C TYR A 140 5.17 5.04 -5.43
N ILE A 141 5.92 4.42 -4.52
CA ILE A 141 5.49 4.21 -3.14
C ILE A 141 6.44 5.03 -2.28
N PHE A 142 5.98 6.19 -1.86
CA PHE A 142 6.75 7.03 -0.94
C PHE A 142 6.58 6.52 0.48
N HIS A 143 7.69 6.10 1.10
CA HIS A 143 7.72 5.66 2.47
C HIS A 143 8.08 6.83 3.38
N PHE A 144 7.09 7.32 4.10
CA PHE A 144 7.26 8.40 5.07
C PHE A 144 7.22 7.87 6.49
N THR A 145 7.98 8.56 7.35
CA THR A 145 8.02 8.33 8.80
C THR A 145 8.08 9.68 9.52
N LYS A 146 8.01 9.70 10.85
CA LYS A 146 8.11 10.95 11.60
C LYS A 146 9.50 11.56 11.56
N ASN A 147 10.57 10.75 11.57
CA ASN A 147 11.95 11.19 11.81
C ASN A 147 13.02 10.54 10.93
N LYS A 148 12.65 9.62 10.01
CA LYS A 148 13.56 8.80 9.18
C LYS A 148 14.36 7.74 9.96
N GLU A 149 13.93 7.36 11.15
CA GLU A 149 14.64 6.43 12.03
C GLU A 149 13.89 5.10 12.21
N VAL A 150 12.88 4.83 11.38
CA VAL A 150 12.16 3.56 11.45
C VAL A 150 13.01 2.45 10.84
N GLU A 151 13.35 1.46 11.66
CA GLU A 151 14.03 0.25 11.21
C GLU A 151 13.06 -0.61 10.40
N LEU A 152 13.57 -1.24 9.34
CA LEU A 152 12.79 -2.05 8.42
C LEU A 152 13.29 -3.49 8.39
N ASP A 153 12.38 -4.45 8.35
CA ASP A 153 12.70 -5.85 8.11
C ASP A 153 12.89 -6.12 6.61
N LYS A 154 14.05 -5.72 6.09
CA LYS A 154 14.37 -5.85 4.66
C LYS A 154 14.41 -7.30 4.19
N LEU A 155 14.72 -8.23 5.09
CA LEU A 155 14.80 -9.65 4.74
C LEU A 155 13.44 -10.33 4.69
N ALA A 156 12.40 -9.78 5.36
CA ALA A 156 11.03 -10.28 5.24
C ALA A 156 10.48 -10.20 3.80
N ILE A 157 11.05 -9.30 2.97
CA ILE A 157 10.77 -9.19 1.54
C ILE A 157 12.01 -9.48 0.69
N GLY A 158 13.04 -10.06 1.28
CA GLY A 158 14.33 -10.34 0.67
C GLY A 158 14.24 -11.25 -0.55
N VAL A 159 15.29 -11.27 -1.34
CA VAL A 159 15.46 -12.16 -2.50
C VAL A 159 16.70 -13.02 -2.33
N PRO A 160 16.70 -14.25 -2.87
CA PRO A 160 17.89 -15.10 -2.79
C PRO A 160 19.06 -14.48 -3.57
N TYR A 161 20.27 -14.81 -3.15
CA TYR A 161 21.47 -14.49 -3.92
C TYR A 161 21.49 -15.29 -5.24
N THR A 162 21.77 -14.61 -6.33
CA THR A 162 22.00 -15.28 -7.63
C THR A 162 23.33 -16.04 -7.59
N ASP A 163 24.40 -15.37 -7.13
CA ASP A 163 25.70 -16.00 -6.87
C ASP A 163 25.77 -16.44 -5.39
N LYS A 164 25.70 -17.77 -5.18
CA LYS A 164 25.70 -18.39 -3.84
C LYS A 164 27.04 -18.25 -3.10
N THR A 165 28.13 -17.94 -3.79
CA THR A 165 29.44 -17.69 -3.13
C THR A 165 29.38 -16.46 -2.22
N ASN A 166 28.47 -15.52 -2.48
CA ASN A 166 28.24 -14.35 -1.64
C ASN A 166 27.75 -14.71 -0.23
N ILE A 167 27.09 -15.87 -0.05
CA ILE A 167 26.61 -16.32 1.27
C ILE A 167 27.77 -16.59 2.22
N THR A 168 28.85 -17.17 1.70
CA THR A 168 30.04 -17.50 2.49
C THR A 168 31.05 -16.34 2.59
N ARG A 169 31.02 -15.43 1.61
CA ARG A 169 31.94 -14.28 1.54
C ARG A 169 31.70 -13.24 2.64
N TRP A 170 30.44 -13.04 3.03
CA TRP A 170 30.06 -12.01 3.98
C TRP A 170 29.62 -12.61 5.32
N LYS A 171 30.40 -12.39 6.37
CA LYS A 171 30.12 -12.88 7.74
C LYS A 171 28.75 -12.45 8.30
N SER A 172 28.16 -11.37 7.76
CA SER A 172 26.84 -10.86 8.14
C SER A 172 25.67 -11.60 7.50
N VAL A 173 25.91 -12.42 6.46
CA VAL A 173 24.87 -13.17 5.76
C VAL A 173 24.59 -14.46 6.53
N LYS A 174 23.40 -14.56 7.13
CA LYS A 174 22.97 -15.73 7.92
C LYS A 174 22.06 -16.68 7.14
N ALA A 175 21.58 -16.27 5.96
CA ALA A 175 20.65 -17.04 5.12
C ALA A 175 20.82 -16.67 3.66
N ASP A 176 20.26 -17.47 2.75
CA ASP A 176 20.24 -17.18 1.30
C ASP A 176 19.21 -16.07 0.97
N LEU A 177 19.31 -14.94 1.65
CA LEU A 177 18.47 -13.78 1.43
C LEU A 177 19.27 -12.49 1.51
N ARG A 178 19.04 -11.60 0.57
CA ARG A 178 19.57 -10.23 0.55
C ARG A 178 18.45 -9.20 0.44
N ASP A 179 18.75 -7.96 0.79
CA ASP A 179 17.89 -6.82 0.55
C ASP A 179 17.46 -6.79 -0.94
N ARG A 180 16.16 -6.71 -1.17
CA ARG A 180 15.57 -6.60 -2.51
C ARG A 180 15.90 -5.27 -3.19
N GLY A 181 16.14 -4.22 -2.40
CA GLY A 181 16.23 -2.84 -2.88
C GLY A 181 14.85 -2.20 -3.08
N ASN A 182 14.86 -1.04 -3.72
CA ASN A 182 13.69 -0.19 -3.87
C ASN A 182 12.99 -0.27 -5.25
N ILE A 183 13.37 -1.23 -6.09
CA ILE A 183 12.68 -1.52 -7.35
C ILE A 183 11.85 -2.79 -7.16
N TRP A 184 10.52 -2.63 -7.15
CA TRP A 184 9.60 -3.73 -6.90
C TRP A 184 8.83 -4.06 -8.16
N TYR A 185 9.14 -5.17 -8.80
CA TYR A 185 8.31 -5.71 -9.87
C TYR A 185 7.13 -6.46 -9.24
N ILE A 186 5.93 -5.90 -9.40
CA ILE A 186 4.67 -6.52 -9.00
C ILE A 186 3.72 -6.38 -10.19
N PRO A 187 3.44 -7.49 -10.92
CA PRO A 187 2.57 -7.43 -12.09
C PRO A 187 1.18 -6.96 -11.70
N TYR A 188 0.58 -6.15 -12.56
CA TYR A 188 -0.81 -5.77 -12.42
C TYR A 188 -1.68 -6.99 -12.74
N GLU A 189 -2.55 -7.38 -11.84
CA GLU A 189 -3.53 -8.42 -12.14
C GLU A 189 -4.48 -7.90 -13.21
N THR A 190 -4.59 -8.65 -14.33
CA THR A 190 -5.38 -8.19 -15.47
C THR A 190 -6.86 -8.03 -15.07
N VAL A 191 -7.44 -6.91 -15.45
CA VAL A 191 -8.78 -6.38 -15.15
C VAL A 191 -9.98 -7.35 -15.36
N GLN A 192 -9.73 -8.58 -15.80
CA GLN A 192 -10.81 -9.56 -15.99
C GLN A 192 -11.41 -10.09 -14.68
N VAL A 193 -10.70 -9.96 -13.55
CA VAL A 193 -11.13 -10.46 -12.23
C VAL A 193 -11.78 -9.38 -11.36
N GLU A 194 -11.42 -8.10 -11.52
CA GLU A 194 -11.98 -7.00 -10.72
C GLU A 194 -12.59 -5.89 -11.60
N LYS A 195 -13.74 -6.17 -12.22
CA LYS A 195 -14.52 -5.14 -12.92
C LYS A 195 -15.13 -4.07 -12.01
N GLU A 196 -14.98 -4.20 -10.70
CA GLU A 196 -15.77 -3.46 -9.71
C GLU A 196 -15.08 -2.22 -9.13
N HIS A 197 -13.74 -2.07 -9.26
CA HIS A 197 -13.02 -0.88 -8.81
C HIS A 197 -11.96 -0.45 -9.86
N PRO A 198 -11.94 0.83 -10.29
CA PRO A 198 -11.12 1.26 -11.41
C PRO A 198 -9.60 1.34 -11.12
N ALA A 199 -9.18 1.27 -9.85
CA ALA A 199 -7.80 1.55 -9.44
C ALA A 199 -7.33 0.74 -8.22
N ALA A 200 -7.66 -0.56 -8.13
CA ALA A 200 -7.16 -1.41 -7.05
C ALA A 200 -5.71 -1.86 -7.32
N PHE A 201 -4.84 -1.77 -6.34
CA PHE A 201 -3.49 -2.36 -6.42
C PHE A 201 -3.51 -3.85 -6.02
N PRO A 202 -2.54 -4.67 -6.49
CA PRO A 202 -2.48 -6.10 -6.19
C PRO A 202 -2.15 -6.35 -4.71
N LYS A 203 -2.65 -7.45 -4.14
CA LYS A 203 -2.40 -7.86 -2.74
C LYS A 203 -0.92 -7.88 -2.35
N ARG A 204 -0.05 -8.20 -3.30
CA ARG A 204 1.40 -8.25 -3.08
C ARG A 204 1.98 -6.92 -2.61
N LEU A 205 1.41 -5.78 -3.03
CA LEU A 205 1.90 -4.46 -2.64
C LEU A 205 1.74 -4.22 -1.12
N PRO A 206 0.52 -4.24 -0.54
CA PRO A 206 0.37 -4.06 0.90
C PRO A 206 1.03 -5.18 1.71
N GLU A 207 1.08 -6.41 1.21
CA GLU A 207 1.82 -7.51 1.85
C GLU A 207 3.30 -7.16 2.04
N MET A 208 3.94 -6.68 0.99
CA MET A 208 5.35 -6.29 1.05
C MET A 208 5.57 -5.08 1.98
N CYS A 209 4.67 -4.10 1.98
CA CYS A 209 4.76 -2.94 2.88
C CYS A 209 4.64 -3.35 4.35
N ILE A 210 3.67 -4.22 4.69
CA ILE A 210 3.48 -4.72 6.07
C ILE A 210 4.70 -5.54 6.52
N LYS A 211 5.17 -6.46 5.68
CA LYS A 211 6.34 -7.29 5.96
C LYS A 211 7.61 -6.46 6.13
N LEU A 212 7.81 -5.46 5.27
CA LEU A 212 8.97 -4.57 5.33
C LEU A 212 8.99 -3.73 6.62
N HIS A 213 7.84 -3.22 7.04
CA HIS A 213 7.73 -2.49 8.31
C HIS A 213 8.02 -3.41 9.53
N GLY A 214 7.70 -4.69 9.41
CA GLY A 214 7.61 -5.62 10.53
C GLY A 214 6.23 -5.55 11.20
N TYR A 215 5.70 -6.70 11.63
CA TYR A 215 4.34 -6.77 12.18
C TYR A 215 4.18 -7.87 13.21
N ASN A 216 3.10 -7.78 13.99
CA ASN A 216 2.61 -8.79 14.90
C ASN A 216 1.08 -8.67 15.06
N ALA A 217 0.46 -9.50 15.90
CA ALA A 217 -0.99 -9.53 16.10
C ALA A 217 -1.58 -8.22 16.67
N ASN A 218 -0.77 -7.33 17.24
CA ASN A 218 -1.21 -6.04 17.75
C ASN A 218 -0.98 -4.89 16.76
N THR A 219 -0.38 -5.17 15.60
CA THR A 219 -0.15 -4.18 14.55
C THR A 219 -1.47 -3.68 13.99
N VAL A 220 -1.64 -2.36 13.92
CA VAL A 220 -2.82 -1.70 13.35
C VAL A 220 -2.45 -1.09 12.01
N VAL A 221 -3.09 -1.58 10.95
CA VAL A 221 -2.96 -1.09 9.57
C VAL A 221 -4.15 -0.21 9.23
N LEU A 222 -3.90 1.00 8.76
CA LEU A 222 -4.93 1.94 8.30
C LEU A 222 -4.84 2.13 6.79
N ASP A 223 -5.99 2.07 6.12
CA ASP A 223 -6.13 2.58 4.76
C ASP A 223 -7.26 3.63 4.70
N PRO A 224 -6.90 4.92 4.59
CA PRO A 224 -7.88 6.02 4.53
C PRO A 224 -8.64 6.12 3.22
N PHE A 225 -8.17 5.46 2.15
CA PHE A 225 -8.78 5.42 0.82
C PHE A 225 -8.99 3.96 0.39
N LEU A 226 -9.76 3.22 1.19
CA LEU A 226 -9.77 1.76 1.19
C LEU A 226 -10.20 1.13 -0.14
N GLY A 227 -11.10 1.79 -0.89
CA GLY A 227 -11.64 1.23 -2.13
C GLY A 227 -12.25 -0.15 -1.94
N SER A 228 -11.83 -1.11 -2.77
CA SER A 228 -12.31 -2.50 -2.71
C SER A 228 -11.71 -3.35 -1.57
N GLY A 229 -10.91 -2.76 -0.66
CA GLY A 229 -10.50 -3.38 0.59
C GLY A 229 -9.23 -4.22 0.56
N THR A 230 -8.39 -4.11 -0.47
CA THR A 230 -7.18 -4.94 -0.62
C THR A 230 -6.25 -4.86 0.60
N THR A 231 -6.00 -3.66 1.12
CA THR A 231 -5.16 -3.47 2.33
C THR A 231 -5.72 -4.17 3.55
N ALA A 232 -7.03 -4.03 3.81
CA ALA A 232 -7.70 -4.66 4.96
C ALA A 232 -7.69 -6.19 4.86
N VAL A 233 -7.91 -6.73 3.65
CA VAL A 233 -7.83 -8.18 3.39
C VAL A 233 -6.43 -8.70 3.71
N VAL A 234 -5.39 -8.05 3.21
CA VAL A 234 -4.01 -8.48 3.45
C VAL A 234 -3.62 -8.33 4.92
N ALA A 235 -3.99 -7.23 5.57
CA ALA A 235 -3.77 -7.07 7.02
C ALA A 235 -4.39 -8.22 7.81
N LYS A 236 -5.64 -8.60 7.48
CA LYS A 236 -6.31 -9.75 8.10
C LYS A 236 -5.64 -11.09 7.79
N GLU A 237 -5.20 -11.31 6.55
CA GLU A 237 -4.47 -12.53 6.14
C GLU A 237 -3.15 -12.69 6.92
N LEU A 238 -2.49 -11.58 7.26
CA LEU A 238 -1.26 -11.55 8.05
C LEU A 238 -1.49 -11.54 9.57
N GLY A 239 -2.74 -11.58 10.02
CA GLY A 239 -3.09 -11.57 11.46
C GLY A 239 -2.92 -10.18 12.12
N CYS A 240 -2.87 -9.10 11.34
CA CYS A 240 -2.87 -7.72 11.83
C CYS A 240 -4.31 -7.21 12.04
N ASN A 241 -4.44 -6.20 12.89
CA ASN A 241 -5.67 -5.42 12.94
C ASN A 241 -5.71 -4.40 11.79
N TYR A 242 -6.92 -4.02 11.37
CA TYR A 242 -7.10 -3.02 10.33
C TYR A 242 -8.19 -1.99 10.68
N ILE A 243 -8.09 -0.82 10.07
CA ILE A 243 -9.15 0.18 9.99
C ILE A 243 -9.15 0.69 8.55
N GLY A 244 -10.33 0.86 7.96
CA GLY A 244 -10.48 1.41 6.62
C GLY A 244 -11.54 2.48 6.56
N PHE A 245 -11.30 3.53 5.74
CA PHE A 245 -12.29 4.52 5.40
C PHE A 245 -12.61 4.43 3.92
N GLU A 246 -13.90 4.44 3.59
CA GLU A 246 -14.38 4.43 2.21
C GLU A 246 -15.64 5.29 2.12
N ILE A 247 -15.62 6.28 1.22
CA ILE A 247 -16.74 7.20 1.05
C ILE A 247 -17.88 6.57 0.26
N ASP A 248 -17.55 5.68 -0.69
CA ASP A 248 -18.54 4.98 -1.53
C ASP A 248 -19.01 3.71 -0.84
N LYS A 249 -20.30 3.71 -0.50
CA LYS A 249 -20.94 2.57 0.15
C LYS A 249 -20.94 1.28 -0.70
N SER A 250 -20.86 1.40 -2.02
CA SER A 250 -20.78 0.23 -2.90
C SER A 250 -19.41 -0.45 -2.78
N TYR A 251 -18.32 0.32 -2.77
CA TYR A 251 -16.98 -0.21 -2.53
C TYR A 251 -16.79 -0.74 -1.11
N GLN A 252 -17.38 -0.08 -0.11
CA GLN A 252 -17.39 -0.61 1.26
C GLN A 252 -17.99 -2.02 1.31
N LYS A 253 -19.15 -2.24 0.66
CA LYS A 253 -19.79 -3.57 0.62
C LYS A 253 -18.87 -4.62 -0.02
N ILE A 254 -18.23 -4.30 -1.13
CA ILE A 254 -17.29 -5.19 -1.80
C ILE A 254 -16.15 -5.58 -0.85
N ALA A 255 -15.56 -4.59 -0.17
CA ALA A 255 -14.50 -4.82 0.79
C ALA A 255 -14.95 -5.72 1.97
N GLU A 256 -16.14 -5.50 2.50
CA GLU A 256 -16.73 -6.33 3.57
C GLU A 256 -16.97 -7.78 3.11
N GLU A 257 -17.43 -7.99 1.88
CA GLU A 257 -17.62 -9.33 1.30
C GLU A 257 -16.29 -10.07 1.13
N LYS A 258 -15.25 -9.40 0.63
CA LYS A 258 -13.89 -9.96 0.54
C LYS A 258 -13.36 -10.36 1.93
N LEU A 259 -13.56 -9.52 2.95
CA LEU A 259 -13.15 -9.81 4.31
C LEU A 259 -13.90 -11.01 4.94
N LYS A 260 -15.19 -11.17 4.66
CA LYS A 260 -15.97 -12.34 5.08
C LYS A 260 -15.45 -13.63 4.42
N LEU A 261 -15.13 -13.56 3.13
CA LEU A 261 -14.55 -14.70 2.40
C LEU A 261 -13.17 -15.07 2.97
N THR A 262 -12.33 -14.09 3.22
CA THR A 262 -11.01 -14.28 3.85
C THR A 262 -11.13 -14.97 5.22
N GLN A 263 -12.10 -14.57 6.04
CA GLN A 263 -12.36 -15.22 7.33
C GLN A 263 -12.71 -16.70 7.17
N LYS A 264 -13.64 -17.02 6.27
CA LYS A 264 -14.04 -18.41 6.01
C LYS A 264 -12.86 -19.28 5.58
N ILE A 265 -11.97 -18.74 4.71
CA ILE A 265 -10.79 -19.46 4.25
C ILE A 265 -9.83 -19.72 5.41
N ASN A 266 -9.60 -18.74 6.27
CA ASN A 266 -8.73 -18.89 7.44
C ASN A 266 -9.30 -19.90 8.44
N ASP A 267 -10.60 -19.90 8.69
CA ASP A 267 -11.28 -20.84 9.58
C ASP A 267 -11.13 -22.29 9.06
N ILE A 268 -11.30 -22.51 7.74
CA ILE A 268 -11.08 -23.84 7.12
C ILE A 268 -9.63 -24.29 7.26
N LYS A 269 -8.65 -23.41 7.00
CA LYS A 269 -7.22 -23.74 7.16
C LYS A 269 -6.89 -24.14 8.59
N ASN A 270 -7.38 -23.40 9.57
CA ASN A 270 -7.16 -23.69 10.99
C ASN A 270 -7.78 -25.03 11.40
N GLN A 271 -9.02 -25.33 10.95
CA GLN A 271 -9.66 -26.63 11.21
C GLN A 271 -8.88 -27.80 10.59
N SER A 272 -8.37 -27.62 9.37
CA SER A 272 -7.56 -28.64 8.68
C SER A 272 -6.22 -28.90 9.39
N GLN A 273 -5.58 -27.86 9.92
CA GLN A 273 -4.36 -28.01 10.71
C GLN A 273 -4.62 -28.74 12.04
N VAL A 274 -5.69 -28.37 12.75
CA VAL A 274 -6.06 -29.06 14.02
C VAL A 274 -6.35 -30.55 13.76
N ALA A 275 -7.06 -30.88 12.69
CA ALA A 275 -7.36 -32.27 12.34
C ALA A 275 -6.10 -33.11 12.05
N LEU A 276 -5.06 -32.52 11.45
CA LEU A 276 -3.77 -33.19 11.21
C LEU A 276 -2.99 -33.46 12.50
N PHE A 277 -3.10 -32.59 13.51
CA PHE A 277 -2.43 -32.74 14.81
C PHE A 277 -3.18 -33.68 15.77
N THR A 278 -4.48 -33.92 15.56
CA THR A 278 -5.29 -34.84 16.38
C THR A 278 -5.33 -36.27 15.83
N SER A 279 -4.84 -36.50 14.63
CA SER A 279 -4.77 -37.82 13.96
C SER A 279 -3.37 -38.44 13.96
N ALA A 280 -2.39 -37.82 14.60
CA ALA A 280 -1.02 -38.31 14.84
C ALA A 280 -0.84 -38.69 16.32
#